data_bcf2c02541843d30a4a4797a420b1e5c
#
_entry.id   bcf2c02541843d30a4a4797a420b1e5c
#
_cell.length_a   1.000
_cell.length_b   1.000
_cell.length_c   1.000
_cell.angle_alpha   90.00
_cell.angle_beta   90.00
_cell.angle_gamma   90.00
#
_symmetry.space_group_name_H-M   'P 1'
#
loop_
_entity.id
_entity.type
_entity.pdbx_description
1 polymer ?
#
loop_
_entity_poly.entity_id
_entity_poly.type
_entity_poly.pdbx_seq_one_letter_code
_entity_poly.pdbx_strand_id
1 'polypeptide(L)'
;MPKLIVLYPPPADVTTFERRYHSEHAPMVVQKIPGLKKFRAAQVLGTPAGAAPYQRVAELYFDSIESLQTAIASAGGQATVAHAMEISTGGPPVVLIAEDDKPV
;
A
#
# COMPACT_ATOMS: atom_id res chain seq x y z
N MET A 1 6.96 14.50 -4.87
CA MET A 1 6.52 13.33 -5.67
C MET A 1 5.14 12.92 -5.23
N PRO A 2 4.21 12.68 -6.15
CA PRO A 2 2.93 12.09 -5.76
C PRO A 2 3.09 10.66 -5.32
N LYS A 3 2.21 10.23 -4.44
CA LYS A 3 2.25 8.89 -3.88
C LYS A 3 0.87 8.32 -3.66
N LEU A 4 0.80 7.01 -3.69
CA LEU A 4 -0.33 6.23 -3.26
C LEU A 4 -0.08 5.81 -1.82
N ILE A 5 -1.04 6.05 -0.95
CA ILE A 5 -0.98 5.60 0.44
C ILE A 5 -2.03 4.51 0.60
N VAL A 6 -1.61 3.35 1.09
CA VAL A 6 -2.50 2.21 1.32
C VAL A 6 -2.51 1.89 2.81
N LEU A 7 -3.69 1.91 3.40
CA LEU A 7 -3.88 1.62 4.82
C LEU A 7 -4.71 0.35 4.95
N TYR A 8 -4.14 -0.67 5.60
CA TYR A 8 -4.80 -1.95 5.80
C TYR A 8 -5.45 -1.99 7.17
N PRO A 9 -6.79 -2.23 7.26
CA PRO A 9 -7.43 -2.42 8.56
C PRO A 9 -6.90 -3.67 9.26
N PRO A 10 -7.12 -3.80 10.58
CA PRO A 10 -6.67 -4.97 11.31
C PRO A 10 -7.25 -6.25 10.67
N PRO A 11 -6.39 -7.20 10.27
CA PRO A 11 -6.86 -8.43 9.63
C PRO A 11 -7.48 -9.40 10.64
N ALA A 12 -8.22 -10.38 10.12
CA ALA A 12 -8.77 -11.46 10.96
C ALA A 12 -7.67 -12.29 11.62
N ASP A 13 -6.55 -12.50 10.90
CA ASP A 13 -5.37 -13.23 11.40
C ASP A 13 -4.11 -12.45 11.02
N VAL A 14 -3.50 -11.80 12.02
CA VAL A 14 -2.32 -10.96 11.82
C VAL A 14 -1.14 -11.76 11.24
N THR A 15 -0.89 -12.95 11.78
CA THR A 15 0.24 -13.79 11.35
C THR A 15 0.11 -14.16 9.86
N THR A 16 -1.07 -14.58 9.44
CA THR A 16 -1.34 -14.92 8.03
C THR A 16 -1.22 -13.70 7.14
N PHE A 17 -1.78 -12.56 7.55
CA PHE A 17 -1.70 -11.32 6.79
C PHE A 17 -0.24 -10.88 6.59
N GLU A 18 0.54 -10.82 7.68
CA GLU A 18 1.94 -10.37 7.61
C GLU A 18 2.78 -11.30 6.75
N ARG A 19 2.58 -12.61 6.86
CA ARG A 19 3.27 -13.59 6.04
C ARG A 19 2.96 -13.38 4.55
N ARG A 20 1.69 -13.25 4.18
CA ARG A 20 1.28 -13.04 2.79
C ARG A 20 1.72 -11.68 2.27
N TYR A 21 1.68 -10.66 3.11
CA TYR A 21 2.16 -9.34 2.72
C TYR A 21 3.64 -9.39 2.33
N HIS A 22 4.48 -9.96 3.17
CA HIS A 22 5.92 -10.01 2.93
C HIS A 22 6.31 -10.97 1.81
N SER A 23 5.72 -12.16 1.76
CA SER A 23 6.14 -13.20 0.81
C SER A 23 5.46 -13.08 -0.56
N GLU A 24 4.27 -12.46 -0.64
CA GLU A 24 3.49 -12.39 -1.88
C GLU A 24 3.30 -10.96 -2.36
N HIS A 25 2.78 -10.08 -1.49
CA HIS A 25 2.32 -8.76 -1.93
C HIS A 25 3.45 -7.77 -2.18
N ALA A 26 4.38 -7.62 -1.25
CA ALA A 26 5.49 -6.69 -1.42
C ALA A 26 6.34 -7.00 -2.66
N PRO A 27 6.67 -8.26 -2.96
CA PRO A 27 7.31 -8.60 -4.24
C PRO A 27 6.47 -8.23 -5.46
N MET A 28 5.14 -8.42 -5.41
CA MET A 28 4.25 -8.01 -6.52
C MET A 28 4.33 -6.51 -6.78
N VAL A 29 4.30 -5.70 -5.72
CA VAL A 29 4.39 -4.24 -5.85
C VAL A 29 5.65 -3.87 -6.62
N VAL A 30 6.79 -4.39 -6.21
CA VAL A 30 8.08 -4.06 -6.84
C VAL A 30 8.16 -4.56 -8.27
N GLN A 31 7.62 -5.74 -8.57
CA GLN A 31 7.75 -6.36 -9.89
C GLN A 31 6.70 -5.92 -10.89
N LYS A 32 5.47 -5.60 -10.45
CA LYS A 32 4.32 -5.43 -11.34
C LYS A 32 3.81 -4.01 -11.49
N ILE A 33 4.20 -3.09 -10.61
CA ILE A 33 3.75 -1.70 -10.69
C ILE A 33 4.69 -0.92 -11.61
N PRO A 34 4.27 -0.53 -12.82
CA PRO A 34 5.14 0.22 -13.72
C PRO A 34 5.32 1.65 -13.22
N GLY A 35 6.50 2.22 -13.45
CA GLY A 35 6.81 3.60 -13.08
C GLY A 35 7.00 3.83 -11.59
N LEU A 36 7.01 2.80 -10.76
CA LEU A 36 7.26 2.92 -9.34
C LEU A 36 8.69 3.40 -9.09
N LYS A 37 8.82 4.50 -8.33
CA LYS A 37 10.14 5.09 -8.01
C LYS A 37 10.64 4.73 -6.64
N LYS A 38 9.71 4.54 -5.69
CA LYS A 38 10.05 4.23 -4.31
C LYS A 38 8.87 3.53 -3.66
N PHE A 39 9.17 2.53 -2.86
CA PHE A 39 8.17 1.78 -2.12
C PHE A 39 8.59 1.74 -0.65
N ARG A 40 7.70 2.19 0.23
CA ARG A 40 7.87 2.08 1.67
C ARG A 40 6.67 1.37 2.27
N ALA A 41 6.95 0.46 3.19
CA ALA A 41 5.91 -0.25 3.93
C ALA A 41 6.31 -0.29 5.40
N ALA A 42 5.31 -0.11 6.27
CA ALA A 42 5.54 -0.12 7.71
C ALA A 42 4.39 -0.81 8.41
N GLN A 43 4.71 -1.58 9.43
CA GLN A 43 3.71 -2.11 10.36
C GLN A 43 3.33 -1.00 11.33
N VAL A 44 2.02 -0.80 11.52
CA VAL A 44 1.52 0.16 12.49
C VAL A 44 1.58 -0.47 13.87
N LEU A 45 2.27 0.16 14.80
CA LEU A 45 2.44 -0.38 16.15
C LEU A 45 1.34 0.08 17.11
N GLY A 46 0.70 1.21 16.80
CA GLY A 46 -0.33 1.78 17.65
C GLY A 46 -0.46 3.28 17.46
N THR A 47 -1.10 3.93 18.41
CA THR A 47 -1.18 5.38 18.52
C THR A 47 -0.65 5.80 19.88
N PRO A 48 -0.37 7.08 20.13
CA PRO A 48 -0.03 7.54 21.49
C PRO A 48 -1.08 7.21 22.55
N ALA A 49 -2.33 7.01 22.12
CA ALA A 49 -3.45 6.70 23.02
C ALA A 49 -3.82 5.21 23.06
N GLY A 50 -3.09 4.34 22.36
CA GLY A 50 -3.36 2.90 22.35
C GLY A 50 -3.41 2.29 20.96
N ALA A 51 -4.32 1.34 20.75
CA ALA A 51 -4.42 0.61 19.48
C ALA A 51 -4.81 1.51 18.31
N ALA A 52 -4.20 1.26 17.15
CA ALA A 52 -4.53 1.96 15.91
C ALA A 52 -5.61 1.21 15.13
N PRO A 53 -6.41 1.92 14.27
CA PRO A 53 -7.41 1.28 13.42
C PRO A 53 -6.82 0.63 12.18
N TYR A 54 -5.50 0.57 12.05
CA TYR A 54 -4.80 0.01 10.89
C TYR A 54 -3.66 -0.90 11.33
N GLN A 55 -3.45 -1.95 10.55
CA GLN A 55 -2.36 -2.91 10.75
C GLN A 55 -1.08 -2.44 10.07
N ARG A 56 -1.20 -1.87 8.87
CA ARG A 56 -0.04 -1.57 8.01
C ARG A 56 -0.31 -0.38 7.13
N VAL A 57 0.74 0.38 6.85
CA VAL A 57 0.72 1.47 5.87
C VAL A 57 1.75 1.18 4.78
N ALA A 58 1.39 1.45 3.53
CA ALA A 58 2.30 1.37 2.39
C ALA A 58 2.27 2.70 1.63
N GLU A 59 3.41 3.11 1.10
CA GLU A 59 3.54 4.32 0.29
C GLU A 59 4.28 3.98 -1.00
N LEU A 60 3.64 4.28 -2.14
CA LEU A 60 4.17 4.03 -3.48
C LEU A 60 4.38 5.38 -4.17
N TYR A 61 5.61 5.70 -4.52
CA TYR A 61 6.00 7.01 -5.07
C TYR A 61 6.17 6.94 -6.59
N PHE A 62 5.72 8.02 -7.26
CA PHE A 62 5.77 8.15 -8.72
C PHE A 62 6.29 9.53 -9.11
N ASP A 63 6.80 9.67 -10.34
CA ASP A 63 7.32 10.96 -10.82
C ASP A 63 6.22 12.00 -11.03
N SER A 64 5.01 11.56 -11.40
CA SER A 64 3.90 12.45 -11.72
C SER A 64 2.56 11.78 -11.41
N ILE A 65 1.50 12.58 -11.35
CA ILE A 65 0.13 12.07 -11.22
C ILE A 65 -0.23 11.20 -12.41
N GLU A 66 0.18 11.56 -13.61
CA GLU A 66 -0.07 10.77 -14.82
C GLU A 66 0.59 9.40 -14.72
N SER A 67 1.83 9.34 -14.25
CA SER A 67 2.55 8.09 -14.04
C SER A 67 1.85 7.20 -13.01
N LEU A 68 1.38 7.79 -11.91
CA LEU A 68 0.62 7.09 -10.88
C LEU A 68 -0.68 6.52 -11.45
N GLN A 69 -1.44 7.33 -12.18
CA GLN A 69 -2.72 6.91 -12.76
C GLN A 69 -2.52 5.80 -13.80
N THR A 70 -1.51 5.92 -14.65
CA THR A 70 -1.14 4.90 -15.63
C THR A 70 -0.77 3.59 -14.92
N ALA A 71 -0.02 3.66 -13.84
CA ALA A 71 0.39 2.49 -13.07
C ALA A 71 -0.81 1.74 -12.48
N ILE A 72 -1.77 2.48 -11.89
CA ILE A 72 -2.97 1.87 -11.32
C ILE A 72 -3.83 1.22 -12.41
N ALA A 73 -3.95 1.87 -13.57
CA ALA A 73 -4.76 1.37 -14.68
C ALA A 73 -4.11 0.19 -15.41
N SER A 74 -2.81 -0.04 -15.24
CA SER A 74 -2.10 -1.12 -15.91
C SER A 74 -2.58 -2.50 -15.45
N ALA A 75 -2.30 -3.53 -16.24
CA ALA A 75 -2.61 -4.91 -15.87
C ALA A 75 -1.90 -5.31 -14.57
N GLY A 76 -0.63 -4.91 -14.42
CA GLY A 76 0.14 -5.18 -13.19
C GLY A 76 -0.41 -4.43 -11.99
N GLY A 77 -0.83 -3.18 -12.18
CA GLY A 77 -1.46 -2.38 -11.13
C GLY A 77 -2.77 -3.00 -10.66
N GLN A 78 -3.63 -3.41 -11.58
CA GLN A 78 -4.91 -4.02 -11.24
C GLN A 78 -4.74 -5.37 -10.55
N ALA A 79 -3.79 -6.19 -10.99
CA ALA A 79 -3.49 -7.46 -10.33
C ALA A 79 -3.00 -7.23 -8.89
N THR A 80 -2.17 -6.22 -8.69
CA THR A 80 -1.64 -5.89 -7.36
C THR A 80 -2.73 -5.36 -6.43
N VAL A 81 -3.63 -4.52 -6.94
CA VAL A 81 -4.78 -4.03 -6.17
C VAL A 81 -5.70 -5.20 -5.79
N ALA A 82 -5.99 -6.10 -6.71
CA ALA A 82 -6.80 -7.28 -6.43
C ALA A 82 -6.18 -8.15 -5.34
N HIS A 83 -4.86 -8.33 -5.36
CA HIS A 83 -4.16 -9.08 -4.32
C HIS A 83 -4.21 -8.37 -2.97
N ALA A 84 -4.06 -7.03 -2.95
CA ALA A 84 -4.21 -6.26 -1.72
C ALA A 84 -5.58 -6.47 -1.08
N MET A 85 -6.63 -6.46 -1.89
CA MET A 85 -7.99 -6.72 -1.40
C MET A 85 -8.16 -8.16 -0.90
N GLU A 86 -7.54 -9.12 -1.57
CA GLU A 86 -7.61 -10.52 -1.16
C GLU A 86 -7.00 -10.75 0.23
N ILE A 87 -5.82 -10.18 0.50
CA ILE A 87 -5.16 -10.36 1.78
C ILE A 87 -5.73 -9.49 2.90
N SER A 88 -6.50 -8.45 2.56
CA SER A 88 -7.08 -7.51 3.53
C SER A 88 -8.37 -8.08 4.14
N THR A 89 -8.22 -9.06 5.01
CA THR A 89 -9.33 -9.84 5.56
C THR A 89 -10.17 -9.08 6.59
N GLY A 90 -9.66 -7.99 7.14
CA GLY A 90 -10.39 -7.14 8.09
C GLY A 90 -11.27 -6.07 7.44
N GLY A 91 -11.33 -6.05 6.11
CA GLY A 91 -12.07 -5.07 5.33
C GLY A 91 -11.20 -4.53 4.19
N PRO A 92 -11.80 -3.80 3.24
CA PRO A 92 -11.02 -3.27 2.12
C PRO A 92 -9.96 -2.27 2.60
N PRO A 93 -8.79 -2.24 1.96
CA PRO A 93 -7.78 -1.23 2.29
C PRO A 93 -8.27 0.17 1.90
N VAL A 94 -7.86 1.16 2.68
CA VAL A 94 -8.07 2.57 2.33
C VAL A 94 -6.93 2.99 1.41
N VAL A 95 -7.27 3.58 0.27
CA VAL A 95 -6.29 4.02 -0.72
C VAL A 95 -6.42 5.52 -0.93
N LEU A 96 -5.32 6.24 -0.72
CA LEU A 96 -5.28 7.70 -0.84
C LEU A 96 -4.23 8.09 -1.86
N ILE A 97 -4.50 9.15 -2.61
CA ILE A 97 -3.52 9.79 -3.48
C ILE A 97 -3.10 11.09 -2.80
N ALA A 98 -1.80 11.25 -2.59
CA ALA A 98 -1.25 12.41 -1.90
C ALA A 98 -0.03 12.95 -2.64
N GLU A 99 0.27 14.22 -2.41
CA GLU A 99 1.46 14.87 -2.93
C GLU A 99 2.27 15.38 -1.75
N ASP A 100 3.56 15.07 -1.73
CA ASP A 100 4.43 15.59 -0.68
C ASP A 100 4.55 17.11 -0.82
N ASP A 101 4.51 17.80 0.31
CA ASP A 101 4.82 19.22 0.35
C ASP A 101 6.27 19.47 0.02
N LYS A 102 6.55 20.66 -0.48
CA LYS A 102 7.95 21.08 -0.64
C LYS A 102 8.60 21.18 0.74
N PRO A 103 9.89 20.82 0.86
CA PRO A 103 10.62 21.03 2.11
C PRO A 103 10.57 22.49 2.55
N VAL A 104 10.40 22.70 3.82
CA VAL A 104 10.34 24.04 4.42
C VAL A 104 11.72 24.47 4.84
#